data_d210eee3ddbe8e15853f3ede0beb6a4e
#
_entry.id   d210eee3ddbe8e15853f3ede0beb6a4e
#
_cell.length_a   1.000
_cell.length_b   1.000
_cell.length_c   1.000
_cell.angle_alpha   90.00
_cell.angle_beta   90.00
_cell.angle_gamma   90.00
#
_symmetry.space_group_name_H-M   'P 1'
#
loop_
_entity.id
_entity.type
_entity.pdbx_description
1 polymer ?
#
loop_
_entity_poly.entity_id
_entity_poly.type
_entity_poly.pdbx_seq_one_letter_code
_entity_poly.pdbx_strand_id
1 'polypeptide(L)'
;MIIVYYCLYMTAFLKTRWVLLLILIIFIIFKIPHLFYPYYWDESWPYAVAIKDMHHHGVSLMPTAVDPELSRGHPLFFHAIAAIWMNIFGSSHLAMHSFALTISVLFLISIYEAGIRLFNQKTAVMSTLLVAIQVVFFVQSSFVLFEMLVAFLVFLSLYFYARDRYFVTAISLTALFYTKESGLIAGFVLGMDALTGLLNRKKELKVRLYRLISIAVPVMMIGIFFLIQKHIRGWYIFPFYNGLIEHKWTDFWYNFRINSMNSTIIRDNRYYYFILLLVLSVVAAIKNKSFKYLVIFFPAVIIYYFADNLRAGRPLPSIPFFILFIISIAWMLYVLHKLKIYRDSQQERFIVLSIIFIFCFFCFSAMNFFTPRYMLAAIVPFLFFGAVVFDRFIDRTYPVLFYPLLLIMLLIAYYTFHSDTDYGDADMGAFYGMNVQQSVVNYLEKNNCYDKSIGCGSFLESQHLLNPATGFLHTNRVFTKVKWDINGNTQYAIFDDIEPDSRYDIVKKDPAFHLAYRYQEGLVWAEIYERK
;
A
#
# COMPACT_ATOMS: atom_id res chain seq x y z
N MET A 1 12.89 -44.46 -7.54
CA MET A 1 13.89 -43.50 -7.03
C MET A 1 13.43 -42.05 -7.14
N ILE A 2 12.93 -41.57 -8.28
CA ILE A 2 12.44 -40.18 -8.48
C ILE A 2 11.26 -39.84 -7.57
N ILE A 3 10.25 -40.71 -7.44
CA ILE A 3 9.07 -40.49 -6.58
C ILE A 3 9.47 -40.39 -5.10
N VAL A 4 10.36 -41.21 -4.62
CA VAL A 4 10.86 -41.19 -3.22
C VAL A 4 11.66 -39.91 -2.97
N TYR A 5 12.45 -39.43 -3.92
CA TYR A 5 13.16 -38.16 -3.83
C TYR A 5 12.19 -36.97 -3.79
N TYR A 6 11.16 -36.99 -4.64
CA TYR A 6 10.10 -35.98 -4.61
C TYR A 6 9.29 -35.99 -3.30
N CYS A 7 8.95 -37.16 -2.77
CA CYS A 7 8.26 -37.28 -1.48
C CYS A 7 9.12 -36.76 -0.32
N LEU A 8 10.42 -37.11 -0.28
CA LEU A 8 11.34 -36.62 0.74
C LEU A 8 11.58 -35.10 0.63
N TYR A 9 11.68 -34.58 -0.60
CA TYR A 9 11.78 -33.13 -0.84
C TYR A 9 10.50 -32.38 -0.42
N MET A 10 9.34 -32.92 -0.78
CA MET A 10 8.04 -32.38 -0.39
C MET A 10 7.83 -32.39 1.13
N THR A 11 8.19 -33.46 1.81
CA THR A 11 8.08 -33.54 3.27
C THR A 11 9.04 -32.59 3.97
N ALA A 12 10.28 -32.45 3.49
CA ALA A 12 11.23 -31.46 4.02
C ALA A 12 10.77 -30.02 3.74
N PHE A 13 10.22 -29.76 2.55
CA PHE A 13 9.64 -28.48 2.16
C PHE A 13 8.44 -28.11 3.05
N LEU A 14 7.50 -29.02 3.22
CA LEU A 14 6.32 -28.81 4.07
C LEU A 14 6.71 -28.63 5.54
N LYS A 15 7.69 -29.38 6.05
CA LYS A 15 8.17 -29.27 7.42
C LYS A 15 8.72 -27.87 7.76
N THR A 16 9.28 -27.18 6.76
CA THR A 16 9.82 -25.82 6.96
C THR A 16 8.81 -24.70 6.65
N ARG A 17 7.74 -24.99 5.89
CA ARG A 17 6.79 -23.99 5.36
C ARG A 17 5.34 -24.17 5.84
N TRP A 18 5.06 -25.12 6.71
CA TRP A 18 3.70 -25.32 7.23
C TRP A 18 3.14 -24.05 7.92
N VAL A 19 4.01 -23.27 8.60
CA VAL A 19 3.61 -22.00 9.24
C VAL A 19 3.19 -20.97 8.18
N LEU A 20 3.92 -20.90 7.05
CA LEU A 20 3.51 -20.05 5.93
C LEU A 20 2.12 -20.46 5.42
N LEU A 21 1.93 -21.76 5.17
CA LEU A 21 0.64 -22.26 4.70
C LEU A 21 -0.49 -21.91 5.67
N LEU A 22 -0.25 -22.04 6.97
CA LEU A 22 -1.23 -21.66 7.99
C LEU A 22 -1.54 -20.16 7.93
N ILE A 23 -0.53 -19.28 7.85
CA ILE A 23 -0.72 -17.83 7.71
C ILE A 23 -1.55 -17.51 6.47
N LEU A 24 -1.21 -18.12 5.32
CA LEU A 24 -1.92 -17.87 4.06
C LEU A 24 -3.37 -18.37 4.11
N ILE A 25 -3.62 -19.56 4.65
CA ILE A 25 -4.97 -20.10 4.79
C ILE A 25 -5.83 -19.18 5.66
N ILE A 26 -5.33 -18.78 6.83
CA ILE A 26 -6.02 -17.86 7.73
C ILE A 26 -6.28 -16.53 7.02
N PHE A 27 -5.27 -15.96 6.37
CA PHE A 27 -5.39 -14.70 5.64
C PHE A 27 -6.47 -14.77 4.55
N ILE A 28 -6.46 -15.83 3.73
CA ILE A 28 -7.44 -16.05 2.66
C ILE A 28 -8.85 -16.20 3.24
N ILE A 29 -9.03 -17.01 4.31
CA ILE A 29 -10.34 -17.21 4.95
C ILE A 29 -10.94 -15.88 5.39
N PHE A 30 -10.15 -15.01 6.02
CA PHE A 30 -10.62 -13.67 6.43
C PHE A 30 -10.88 -12.75 5.24
N LYS A 31 -10.25 -12.99 4.07
CA LYS A 31 -10.46 -12.16 2.86
C LYS A 31 -11.65 -12.62 1.99
N ILE A 32 -12.06 -13.88 2.06
CA ILE A 32 -13.15 -14.40 1.21
C ILE A 32 -14.40 -13.49 1.23
N PRO A 33 -14.93 -13.04 2.39
CA PRO A 33 -16.13 -12.20 2.40
C PRO A 33 -15.94 -10.88 1.62
N HIS A 34 -14.73 -10.32 1.65
CA HIS A 34 -14.40 -9.03 1.04
C HIS A 34 -14.23 -9.09 -0.49
N LEU A 35 -14.21 -10.28 -1.08
CA LEU A 35 -14.10 -10.44 -2.54
C LEU A 35 -15.42 -10.21 -3.28
N PHE A 36 -16.52 -10.16 -2.56
CA PHE A 36 -17.86 -10.02 -3.15
C PHE A 36 -18.39 -8.58 -3.09
N TYR A 37 -17.65 -7.66 -2.47
CA TYR A 37 -18.05 -6.25 -2.40
C TYR A 37 -18.06 -5.60 -3.80
N PRO A 38 -18.82 -4.53 -4.00
CA PRO A 38 -18.72 -3.69 -5.19
C PRO A 38 -17.38 -2.94 -5.21
N TYR A 39 -17.05 -2.32 -6.34
CA TYR A 39 -15.85 -1.48 -6.44
C TYR A 39 -15.99 -0.20 -5.65
N TYR A 40 -14.93 0.18 -4.96
CA TYR A 40 -14.92 1.32 -4.04
C TYR A 40 -13.87 2.35 -4.44
N TRP A 41 -14.18 3.64 -4.28
CA TRP A 41 -13.28 4.77 -4.48
C TRP A 41 -12.61 4.76 -5.87
N ASP A 42 -11.27 4.96 -5.95
CA ASP A 42 -10.51 4.93 -7.20
C ASP A 42 -10.64 3.60 -7.98
N GLU A 43 -11.01 2.53 -7.32
CA GLU A 43 -11.29 1.26 -7.97
C GLU A 43 -12.51 1.36 -8.88
N SER A 44 -13.61 1.99 -8.42
CA SER A 44 -14.82 2.20 -9.22
C SER A 44 -14.58 3.15 -10.39
N TRP A 45 -13.75 4.18 -10.20
CA TRP A 45 -13.33 5.17 -11.20
C TRP A 45 -11.97 5.74 -10.82
N PRO A 46 -10.93 5.68 -11.68
CA PRO A 46 -11.01 5.25 -13.09
C PRO A 46 -10.58 3.79 -13.36
N TYR A 47 -10.03 3.05 -12.37
CA TYR A 47 -9.18 1.89 -12.68
C TYR A 47 -9.94 0.68 -13.21
N ALA A 48 -11.10 0.30 -12.63
CA ALA A 48 -11.89 -0.81 -13.15
C ALA A 48 -12.38 -0.52 -14.59
N VAL A 49 -12.72 0.74 -14.86
CA VAL A 49 -13.13 1.17 -16.20
C VAL A 49 -11.97 1.05 -17.18
N ALA A 50 -10.77 1.50 -16.82
CA ALA A 50 -9.57 1.38 -17.64
C ALA A 50 -9.20 -0.07 -17.96
N ILE A 51 -9.30 -0.98 -16.98
CA ILE A 51 -9.02 -2.40 -17.16
C ILE A 51 -10.05 -3.02 -18.13
N LYS A 52 -11.34 -2.69 -17.95
CA LYS A 52 -12.41 -3.17 -18.81
C LYS A 52 -12.26 -2.65 -20.23
N ASP A 53 -11.88 -1.40 -20.40
CA ASP A 53 -11.58 -0.80 -21.70
C ASP A 53 -10.45 -1.55 -22.42
N MET A 54 -9.34 -1.80 -21.74
CA MET A 54 -8.22 -2.59 -22.25
C MET A 54 -8.60 -4.04 -22.55
N HIS A 55 -9.49 -4.65 -21.74
CA HIS A 55 -10.01 -5.99 -22.01
C HIS A 55 -10.78 -6.06 -23.33
N HIS A 56 -11.60 -5.04 -23.63
CA HIS A 56 -12.41 -5.00 -24.84
C HIS A 56 -11.61 -4.62 -26.11
N HIS A 57 -10.65 -3.70 -26.00
CA HIS A 57 -9.89 -3.20 -27.15
C HIS A 57 -8.57 -3.93 -27.40
N GLY A 58 -8.20 -4.86 -26.51
CA GLY A 58 -6.98 -5.65 -26.58
C GLY A 58 -5.87 -5.17 -25.65
N VAL A 59 -5.15 -6.14 -25.08
CA VAL A 59 -4.08 -5.88 -24.11
C VAL A 59 -2.86 -5.27 -24.79
N SER A 60 -2.44 -4.10 -24.32
CA SER A 60 -1.26 -3.40 -24.82
C SER A 60 -0.59 -2.55 -23.75
N LEU A 61 0.72 -2.35 -23.87
CA LEU A 61 1.52 -1.47 -23.01
C LEU A 61 1.76 -0.09 -23.66
N MET A 62 1.21 0.15 -24.85
CA MET A 62 1.37 1.44 -25.52
C MET A 62 0.54 2.53 -24.85
N PRO A 63 1.02 3.79 -24.75
CA PRO A 63 0.29 4.89 -24.10
C PRO A 63 -1.09 5.18 -24.72
N THR A 64 -1.37 4.63 -25.91
CA THR A 64 -2.65 4.78 -26.61
C THR A 64 -3.69 3.75 -26.25
N ALA A 65 -3.31 2.70 -25.52
CA ALA A 65 -4.19 1.55 -25.26
C ALA A 65 -5.35 1.84 -24.31
N VAL A 66 -5.25 2.91 -23.52
CA VAL A 66 -6.28 3.37 -22.59
C VAL A 66 -6.39 4.90 -22.68
N ASP A 67 -7.59 5.43 -22.51
CA ASP A 67 -7.79 6.87 -22.41
C ASP A 67 -6.95 7.47 -21.27
N PRO A 68 -6.24 8.60 -21.49
CA PRO A 68 -5.39 9.21 -20.47
C PRO A 68 -6.16 9.65 -19.21
N GLU A 69 -7.44 9.99 -19.32
CA GLU A 69 -8.28 10.28 -18.13
C GLU A 69 -8.51 9.03 -17.28
N LEU A 70 -8.60 7.86 -17.90
CA LEU A 70 -8.76 6.57 -17.20
C LEU A 70 -7.44 6.03 -16.67
N SER A 71 -6.36 6.10 -17.48
CA SER A 71 -5.03 5.64 -17.05
C SER A 71 -4.34 6.63 -16.11
N ARG A 72 -4.84 7.86 -16.00
CA ARG A 72 -4.15 8.98 -15.31
C ARG A 72 -2.73 9.20 -15.83
N GLY A 73 -2.46 8.81 -17.09
CA GLY A 73 -1.13 8.87 -17.70
C GLY A 73 -0.10 7.90 -17.12
N HIS A 74 -0.50 7.00 -16.21
CA HIS A 74 0.37 5.97 -15.68
C HIS A 74 0.76 4.94 -16.75
N PRO A 75 1.95 4.31 -16.64
CA PRO A 75 2.31 3.14 -17.44
C PRO A 75 1.33 1.98 -17.23
N LEU A 76 1.16 1.12 -18.22
CA LEU A 76 -0.02 0.27 -18.33
C LEU A 76 0.17 -1.19 -17.90
N PHE A 77 1.26 -1.57 -17.24
CA PHE A 77 1.51 -2.97 -16.86
C PHE A 77 0.45 -3.54 -15.92
N PHE A 78 0.02 -2.76 -14.92
CA PHE A 78 -1.06 -3.19 -14.01
C PHE A 78 -2.35 -3.46 -14.77
N HIS A 79 -2.78 -2.52 -15.63
CA HIS A 79 -3.99 -2.68 -16.45
C HIS A 79 -3.88 -3.89 -17.36
N ALA A 80 -2.71 -4.11 -17.96
CA ALA A 80 -2.48 -5.23 -18.88
C ALA A 80 -2.62 -6.59 -18.18
N ILE A 81 -1.97 -6.79 -17.02
CA ILE A 81 -2.09 -8.07 -16.30
C ILE A 81 -3.48 -8.27 -15.68
N ALA A 82 -4.16 -7.19 -15.26
CA ALA A 82 -5.53 -7.27 -14.79
C ALA A 82 -6.51 -7.59 -15.95
N ALA A 83 -6.33 -7.02 -17.14
CA ALA A 83 -7.12 -7.35 -18.32
C ALA A 83 -6.88 -8.80 -18.79
N ILE A 84 -5.63 -9.30 -18.72
CA ILE A 84 -5.32 -10.73 -18.96
C ILE A 84 -6.06 -11.61 -17.94
N TRP A 85 -6.06 -11.22 -16.66
CA TRP A 85 -6.79 -11.94 -15.62
C TRP A 85 -8.29 -11.97 -15.92
N MET A 86 -8.85 -10.82 -16.32
CA MET A 86 -10.26 -10.70 -16.74
C MET A 86 -10.59 -11.61 -17.94
N ASN A 87 -9.68 -11.76 -18.90
CA ASN A 87 -9.82 -12.69 -20.04
C ASN A 87 -9.92 -14.16 -19.62
N ILE A 88 -9.24 -14.53 -18.52
CA ILE A 88 -9.17 -15.92 -18.05
C ILE A 88 -10.30 -16.26 -17.08
N PHE A 89 -10.60 -15.36 -16.14
CA PHE A 89 -11.50 -15.61 -15.00
C PHE A 89 -12.81 -14.83 -15.08
N GLY A 90 -12.99 -13.96 -16.07
CA GLY A 90 -14.16 -13.11 -16.25
C GLY A 90 -14.08 -11.77 -15.52
N SER A 91 -15.12 -10.95 -15.71
CA SER A 91 -15.20 -9.56 -15.23
C SER A 91 -16.00 -9.38 -13.93
N SER A 92 -16.37 -10.46 -13.23
CA SER A 92 -17.08 -10.35 -11.96
C SER A 92 -16.19 -9.73 -10.87
N HIS A 93 -16.81 -9.06 -9.88
CA HIS A 93 -16.07 -8.49 -8.74
C HIS A 93 -15.22 -9.55 -8.03
N LEU A 94 -15.78 -10.75 -7.80
CA LEU A 94 -15.03 -11.88 -7.26
C LEU A 94 -13.77 -12.20 -8.07
N ALA A 95 -13.88 -12.26 -9.39
CA ALA A 95 -12.73 -12.53 -10.26
C ALA A 95 -11.68 -11.42 -10.17
N MET A 96 -12.10 -10.17 -10.19
CA MET A 96 -11.16 -9.04 -10.14
C MET A 96 -10.53 -8.85 -8.76
N HIS A 97 -11.29 -8.96 -7.69
CA HIS A 97 -10.74 -8.92 -6.33
C HIS A 97 -9.83 -10.12 -6.04
N SER A 98 -10.09 -11.30 -6.64
CA SER A 98 -9.17 -12.44 -6.55
C SER A 98 -7.83 -12.20 -7.25
N PHE A 99 -7.77 -11.31 -8.26
CA PHE A 99 -6.51 -10.84 -8.84
C PHE A 99 -5.65 -10.10 -7.81
N ALA A 100 -6.23 -9.13 -7.09
CA ALA A 100 -5.54 -8.39 -6.03
C ALA A 100 -5.11 -9.33 -4.89
N LEU A 101 -5.98 -10.27 -4.49
CA LEU A 101 -5.66 -11.28 -3.48
C LEU A 101 -4.49 -12.17 -3.91
N THR A 102 -4.45 -12.58 -5.18
CA THR A 102 -3.36 -13.41 -5.72
C THR A 102 -2.02 -12.69 -5.63
N ILE A 103 -1.97 -11.41 -6.01
CA ILE A 103 -0.75 -10.58 -5.87
C ILE A 103 -0.33 -10.52 -4.40
N SER A 104 -1.27 -10.32 -3.49
CA SER A 104 -1.00 -10.23 -2.05
C SER A 104 -0.47 -11.53 -1.46
N VAL A 105 -1.02 -12.68 -1.87
CA VAL A 105 -0.55 -14.01 -1.47
C VAL A 105 0.88 -14.25 -1.98
N LEU A 106 1.15 -13.93 -3.25
CA LEU A 106 2.51 -14.03 -3.82
C LEU A 106 3.49 -13.11 -3.09
N PHE A 107 3.04 -11.95 -2.65
CA PHE A 107 3.84 -11.03 -1.86
C PHE A 107 4.18 -11.60 -0.49
N LEU A 108 3.21 -12.14 0.26
CA LEU A 108 3.45 -12.80 1.55
C LEU A 108 4.40 -14.00 1.42
N ILE A 109 4.26 -14.82 0.36
CA ILE A 109 5.19 -15.90 0.05
C ILE A 109 6.60 -15.35 -0.16
N SER A 110 6.74 -14.25 -0.89
CA SER A 110 8.04 -13.64 -1.19
C SER A 110 8.71 -13.05 0.05
N ILE A 111 7.94 -12.44 0.95
CA ILE A 111 8.43 -11.96 2.26
C ILE A 111 8.95 -13.12 3.10
N TYR A 112 8.19 -14.21 3.17
CA TYR A 112 8.59 -15.39 3.91
C TYR A 112 9.87 -16.03 3.36
N GLU A 113 9.94 -16.22 2.04
CA GLU A 113 11.13 -16.78 1.37
C GLU A 113 12.36 -15.87 1.53
N ALA A 114 12.18 -14.54 1.48
CA ALA A 114 13.25 -13.60 1.75
C ALA A 114 13.74 -13.71 3.20
N GLY A 115 12.83 -13.81 4.15
CA GLY A 115 13.13 -14.02 5.56
C GLY A 115 13.93 -15.29 5.82
N ILE A 116 13.51 -16.43 5.26
CA ILE A 116 14.24 -17.70 5.40
C ILE A 116 15.61 -17.61 4.74
N ARG A 117 15.68 -17.14 3.50
CA ARG A 117 16.91 -17.19 2.69
C ARG A 117 17.95 -16.17 3.10
N LEU A 118 17.55 -15.01 3.62
CA LEU A 118 18.48 -13.99 4.09
C LEU A 118 18.78 -14.14 5.58
N PHE A 119 17.83 -14.58 6.40
CA PHE A 119 17.96 -14.57 7.85
C PHE A 119 17.69 -15.96 8.46
N ASN A 120 16.46 -16.22 8.88
CA ASN A 120 16.05 -17.48 9.50
C ASN A 120 14.52 -17.62 9.52
N GLN A 121 14.03 -18.75 10.02
CA GLN A 121 12.60 -19.05 10.08
C GLN A 121 11.82 -18.11 11.01
N LYS A 122 12.40 -17.66 12.13
CA LYS A 122 11.73 -16.73 13.05
C LYS A 122 11.50 -15.38 12.39
N THR A 123 12.54 -14.83 11.74
CA THR A 123 12.41 -13.60 10.95
C THR A 123 11.36 -13.76 9.84
N ALA A 124 11.35 -14.91 9.13
CA ALA A 124 10.39 -15.18 8.07
C ALA A 124 8.94 -15.16 8.58
N VAL A 125 8.66 -15.90 9.65
CA VAL A 125 7.34 -15.95 10.28
C VAL A 125 6.92 -14.56 10.77
N MET A 126 7.81 -13.87 11.50
CA MET A 126 7.52 -12.57 12.09
C MET A 126 7.24 -11.51 11.02
N SER A 127 8.08 -11.41 9.99
CA SER A 127 7.91 -10.41 8.93
C SER A 127 6.62 -10.66 8.13
N THR A 128 6.35 -11.91 7.77
CA THR A 128 5.14 -12.27 7.02
C THR A 128 3.88 -11.97 7.82
N LEU A 129 3.88 -12.34 9.10
CA LEU A 129 2.73 -12.11 9.97
C LEU A 129 2.52 -10.61 10.24
N LEU A 130 3.61 -9.86 10.55
CA LEU A 130 3.52 -8.41 10.76
C LEU A 130 2.95 -7.68 9.55
N VAL A 131 3.27 -8.11 8.32
CA VAL A 131 2.70 -7.52 7.11
C VAL A 131 1.26 -7.95 6.91
N ALA A 132 0.94 -9.24 7.07
CA ALA A 132 -0.41 -9.76 6.86
C ALA A 132 -1.47 -9.14 7.78
N ILE A 133 -1.07 -8.75 9.00
CA ILE A 133 -1.94 -8.11 10.01
C ILE A 133 -1.98 -6.59 9.93
N GLN A 134 -1.38 -5.95 8.91
CA GLN A 134 -1.56 -4.50 8.72
C GLN A 134 -2.90 -4.21 8.05
N VAL A 135 -3.64 -3.23 8.59
CA VAL A 135 -4.93 -2.80 8.02
C VAL A 135 -4.78 -2.44 6.55
N VAL A 136 -3.83 -1.56 6.22
CA VAL A 136 -3.61 -1.15 4.83
C VAL A 136 -3.28 -2.32 3.90
N PHE A 137 -2.48 -3.31 4.34
CA PHE A 137 -2.19 -4.51 3.54
C PHE A 137 -3.44 -5.37 3.37
N PHE A 138 -4.18 -5.57 4.45
CA PHE A 138 -5.40 -6.35 4.45
C PHE A 138 -6.46 -5.73 3.52
N VAL A 139 -6.74 -4.44 3.63
CA VAL A 139 -7.71 -3.74 2.79
C VAL A 139 -7.29 -3.79 1.33
N GLN A 140 -6.06 -3.37 1.02
CA GLN A 140 -5.53 -3.35 -0.35
C GLN A 140 -5.42 -4.75 -1.00
N SER A 141 -5.45 -5.82 -0.22
CA SER A 141 -5.38 -7.19 -0.76
C SER A 141 -6.64 -7.66 -1.49
N SER A 142 -7.74 -6.90 -1.43
CA SER A 142 -8.95 -7.15 -2.23
C SER A 142 -9.31 -6.00 -3.15
N PHE A 143 -8.56 -4.91 -3.17
CA PHE A 143 -8.83 -3.77 -4.06
C PHE A 143 -7.97 -3.83 -5.31
N VAL A 144 -8.59 -3.61 -6.47
CA VAL A 144 -7.92 -3.64 -7.79
C VAL A 144 -7.21 -2.30 -8.01
N LEU A 145 -6.16 -2.07 -7.21
CA LEU A 145 -5.36 -0.85 -7.20
C LEU A 145 -3.86 -1.17 -7.38
N PHE A 146 -3.09 -0.21 -7.87
CA PHE A 146 -1.65 -0.41 -8.17
C PHE A 146 -0.79 -0.72 -6.96
N GLU A 147 -1.16 -0.22 -5.80
CA GLU A 147 -0.29 -0.08 -4.63
C GLU A 147 0.25 -1.41 -4.13
N MET A 148 -0.59 -2.45 -4.16
CA MET A 148 -0.16 -3.80 -3.78
C MET A 148 0.92 -4.32 -4.73
N LEU A 149 0.73 -4.16 -6.04
CA LEU A 149 1.70 -4.59 -7.04
C LEU A 149 3.00 -3.77 -6.98
N VAL A 150 2.89 -2.44 -6.79
CA VAL A 150 4.06 -1.55 -6.60
C VAL A 150 4.88 -1.99 -5.40
N ALA A 151 4.24 -2.18 -4.24
CA ALA A 151 4.92 -2.60 -3.02
C ALA A 151 5.58 -3.98 -3.18
N PHE A 152 4.91 -4.91 -3.82
CA PHE A 152 5.44 -6.24 -4.14
C PHE A 152 6.69 -6.15 -5.03
N LEU A 153 6.61 -5.42 -6.14
CA LEU A 153 7.72 -5.30 -7.09
C LEU A 153 8.89 -4.51 -6.53
N VAL A 154 8.64 -3.49 -5.69
CA VAL A 154 9.70 -2.80 -4.91
C VAL A 154 10.45 -3.81 -4.04
N PHE A 155 9.72 -4.59 -3.24
CA PHE A 155 10.33 -5.58 -2.35
C PHE A 155 11.14 -6.61 -3.12
N LEU A 156 10.61 -7.15 -4.23
CA LEU A 156 11.32 -8.10 -5.10
C LEU A 156 12.58 -7.49 -5.69
N SER A 157 12.52 -6.24 -6.16
CA SER A 157 13.67 -5.55 -6.76
C SER A 157 14.80 -5.38 -5.75
N LEU A 158 14.50 -4.92 -4.53
CA LEU A 158 15.47 -4.80 -3.44
C LEU A 158 16.05 -6.16 -3.05
N TYR A 159 15.21 -7.19 -2.93
CA TYR A 159 15.60 -8.53 -2.54
C TYR A 159 16.51 -9.22 -3.56
N PHE A 160 16.11 -9.22 -4.83
CA PHE A 160 16.90 -9.88 -5.88
C PHE A 160 18.20 -9.14 -6.17
N TYR A 161 18.20 -7.81 -6.11
CA TYR A 161 19.41 -7.01 -6.24
C TYR A 161 20.40 -7.28 -5.09
N ALA A 162 19.92 -7.34 -3.85
CA ALA A 162 20.76 -7.67 -2.70
C ALA A 162 21.39 -9.05 -2.81
N ARG A 163 20.71 -10.00 -3.50
CA ARG A 163 21.18 -11.36 -3.76
C ARG A 163 21.99 -11.53 -5.05
N ASP A 164 22.39 -10.44 -5.68
CA ASP A 164 23.15 -10.44 -6.93
C ASP A 164 22.43 -11.18 -8.10
N ARG A 165 21.08 -11.23 -8.08
CA ARG A 165 20.23 -11.84 -9.13
C ARG A 165 19.80 -10.79 -10.16
N TYR A 166 20.78 -10.23 -10.87
CA TYR A 166 20.62 -9.03 -11.70
C TYR A 166 19.59 -9.17 -12.82
N PHE A 167 19.47 -10.34 -13.46
CA PHE A 167 18.45 -10.56 -14.49
C PHE A 167 17.03 -10.45 -13.92
N VAL A 168 16.76 -11.10 -12.78
CA VAL A 168 15.45 -11.04 -12.13
C VAL A 168 15.19 -9.63 -11.59
N THR A 169 16.24 -8.93 -11.12
CA THR A 169 16.13 -7.52 -10.73
C THR A 169 15.69 -6.66 -11.91
N ALA A 170 16.27 -6.84 -13.10
CA ALA A 170 15.89 -6.09 -14.28
C ALA A 170 14.41 -6.33 -14.66
N ILE A 171 13.94 -7.58 -14.61
CA ILE A 171 12.54 -7.91 -14.86
C ILE A 171 11.63 -7.24 -13.82
N SER A 172 11.96 -7.35 -12.53
CA SER A 172 11.16 -6.75 -11.44
C SER A 172 11.09 -5.23 -11.56
N LEU A 173 12.21 -4.57 -11.88
CA LEU A 173 12.26 -3.12 -12.08
C LEU A 173 11.49 -2.69 -13.34
N THR A 174 11.58 -3.43 -14.43
CA THR A 174 10.81 -3.14 -15.64
C THR A 174 9.32 -3.23 -15.35
N ALA A 175 8.87 -4.31 -14.72
CA ALA A 175 7.48 -4.46 -14.31
C ALA A 175 7.03 -3.34 -13.35
N LEU A 176 7.88 -2.96 -12.40
CA LEU A 176 7.63 -1.88 -11.45
C LEU A 176 7.46 -0.53 -12.16
N PHE A 177 8.38 -0.16 -13.04
CA PHE A 177 8.35 1.11 -13.74
C PHE A 177 7.15 1.20 -14.71
N TYR A 178 6.79 0.08 -15.33
CA TYR A 178 5.60 -0.01 -16.16
C TYR A 178 4.29 -0.18 -15.37
N THR A 179 4.37 -0.30 -14.03
CA THR A 179 3.20 -0.26 -13.15
C THR A 179 2.89 1.18 -12.71
N LYS A 180 3.89 1.90 -12.18
CA LYS A 180 3.70 3.27 -11.68
C LYS A 180 5.05 4.01 -11.60
N GLU A 181 5.04 5.31 -11.88
CA GLU A 181 6.25 6.17 -11.89
C GLU A 181 6.96 6.23 -10.55
N SER A 182 6.21 6.11 -9.44
CA SER A 182 6.79 6.05 -8.08
C SER A 182 7.81 4.92 -7.91
N GLY A 183 7.72 3.89 -8.74
CA GLY A 183 8.71 2.81 -8.80
C GLY A 183 10.12 3.26 -9.17
N LEU A 184 10.26 4.40 -9.88
CA LEU A 184 11.57 4.96 -10.24
C LEU A 184 12.45 5.27 -9.02
N ILE A 185 11.84 5.47 -7.84
CA ILE A 185 12.59 5.67 -6.58
C ILE A 185 13.42 4.43 -6.24
N ALA A 186 12.88 3.23 -6.41
CA ALA A 186 13.66 2.01 -6.23
C ALA A 186 14.81 1.92 -7.24
N GLY A 187 14.55 2.28 -8.50
CA GLY A 187 15.59 2.38 -9.53
C GLY A 187 16.68 3.39 -9.18
N PHE A 188 16.32 4.55 -8.65
CA PHE A 188 17.26 5.56 -8.17
C PHE A 188 18.18 5.02 -7.06
N VAL A 189 17.58 4.40 -6.02
CA VAL A 189 18.35 3.84 -4.88
C VAL A 189 19.30 2.74 -5.34
N LEU A 190 18.82 1.81 -6.16
CA LEU A 190 19.64 0.72 -6.70
C LEU A 190 20.69 1.24 -7.68
N GLY A 191 20.35 2.27 -8.46
CA GLY A 191 21.27 2.95 -9.37
C GLY A 191 22.43 3.62 -8.65
N MET A 192 22.17 4.29 -7.55
CA MET A 192 23.21 4.90 -6.71
C MET A 192 24.15 3.82 -6.13
N ASP A 193 23.63 2.68 -5.64
CA ASP A 193 24.50 1.58 -5.19
C ASP A 193 25.30 0.97 -6.35
N ALA A 194 24.71 0.84 -7.53
CA ALA A 194 25.41 0.32 -8.71
C ALA A 194 26.55 1.26 -9.15
N LEU A 195 26.30 2.58 -9.20
CA LEU A 195 27.31 3.58 -9.55
C LEU A 195 28.46 3.63 -8.54
N THR A 196 28.15 3.65 -7.24
CA THR A 196 29.18 3.58 -6.20
C THR A 196 29.95 2.26 -6.27
N GLY A 197 29.26 1.17 -6.64
CA GLY A 197 29.88 -0.13 -6.88
C GLY A 197 30.86 -0.17 -8.05
N LEU A 198 30.70 0.69 -9.07
CA LEU A 198 31.67 0.83 -10.17
C LEU A 198 33.03 1.33 -9.69
N LEU A 199 33.05 2.18 -8.66
CA LEU A 199 34.28 2.69 -8.06
C LEU A 199 35.03 1.63 -7.24
N ASN A 200 34.35 0.57 -6.85
CA ASN A 200 34.94 -0.51 -6.05
C ASN A 200 35.71 -1.50 -6.93
N ARG A 201 37.02 -1.27 -7.10
CA ARG A 201 37.90 -2.11 -7.92
C ARG A 201 38.11 -3.53 -7.38
N LYS A 202 37.68 -3.86 -6.15
CA LYS A 202 37.82 -5.20 -5.56
C LYS A 202 36.87 -6.25 -6.20
N LYS A 203 35.82 -5.82 -6.89
CA LYS A 203 34.89 -6.72 -7.61
C LYS A 203 35.26 -6.82 -9.09
N GLU A 204 35.02 -7.98 -9.69
CA GLU A 204 35.21 -8.18 -11.13
C GLU A 204 34.41 -7.17 -11.94
N LEU A 205 34.99 -6.66 -13.02
CA LEU A 205 34.35 -5.69 -13.93
C LEU A 205 33.01 -6.24 -14.45
N LYS A 206 32.97 -7.53 -14.81
CA LYS A 206 31.76 -8.20 -15.32
C LYS A 206 30.58 -8.09 -14.32
N VAL A 207 30.81 -8.33 -13.03
CA VAL A 207 29.79 -8.23 -11.99
C VAL A 207 29.30 -6.79 -11.83
N ARG A 208 30.20 -5.81 -11.90
CA ARG A 208 29.85 -4.38 -11.83
C ARG A 208 28.99 -3.96 -13.02
N LEU A 209 29.32 -4.43 -14.22
CA LEU A 209 28.57 -4.14 -15.44
C LEU A 209 27.17 -4.79 -15.41
N TYR A 210 27.05 -6.05 -15.00
CA TYR A 210 25.72 -6.69 -14.88
C TYR A 210 24.83 -5.97 -13.89
N ARG A 211 25.40 -5.48 -12.77
CA ARG A 211 24.67 -4.68 -11.79
C ARG A 211 24.15 -3.38 -12.41
N LEU A 212 24.98 -2.66 -13.14
CA LEU A 212 24.57 -1.43 -13.82
C LEU A 212 23.53 -1.69 -14.92
N ILE A 213 23.73 -2.70 -15.76
CA ILE A 213 22.82 -3.07 -16.85
C ILE A 213 21.44 -3.44 -16.31
N SER A 214 21.39 -4.14 -15.16
CA SER A 214 20.11 -4.53 -14.55
C SER A 214 19.21 -3.35 -14.17
N ILE A 215 19.76 -2.16 -14.08
CA ILE A 215 19.03 -0.92 -13.78
C ILE A 215 18.89 -0.05 -15.02
N ALA A 216 19.96 0.07 -15.80
CA ALA A 216 19.97 0.91 -16.99
C ALA A 216 18.94 0.46 -18.05
N VAL A 217 18.77 -0.85 -18.25
CA VAL A 217 17.80 -1.39 -19.21
C VAL A 217 16.36 -1.02 -18.80
N PRO A 218 15.86 -1.29 -17.59
CA PRO A 218 14.54 -0.83 -17.14
C PRO A 218 14.32 0.68 -17.27
N VAL A 219 15.33 1.49 -16.92
CA VAL A 219 15.27 2.96 -17.03
C VAL A 219 15.16 3.38 -18.49
N MET A 220 15.91 2.76 -19.39
CA MET A 220 15.84 3.03 -20.83
C MET A 220 14.45 2.66 -21.38
N MET A 221 13.92 1.50 -21.00
CA MET A 221 12.60 1.04 -21.46
C MET A 221 11.48 2.00 -21.05
N ILE A 222 11.44 2.43 -19.78
CA ILE A 222 10.43 3.39 -19.36
C ILE A 222 10.66 4.79 -19.96
N GLY A 223 11.92 5.17 -20.19
CA GLY A 223 12.26 6.39 -20.93
C GLY A 223 11.67 6.40 -22.34
N ILE A 224 11.75 5.29 -23.06
CA ILE A 224 11.13 5.12 -24.37
C ILE A 224 9.60 5.26 -24.27
N PHE A 225 8.96 4.67 -23.26
CA PHE A 225 7.53 4.82 -23.02
C PHE A 225 7.14 6.31 -22.89
N PHE A 226 7.83 7.07 -22.06
CA PHE A 226 7.55 8.49 -21.87
C PHE A 226 7.86 9.35 -23.11
N LEU A 227 8.87 9.00 -23.90
CA LEU A 227 9.12 9.66 -25.18
C LEU A 227 7.98 9.43 -26.18
N ILE A 228 7.48 8.19 -26.27
CA ILE A 228 6.31 7.86 -27.10
C ILE A 228 5.07 8.62 -26.59
N GLN A 229 4.83 8.63 -25.28
CA GLN A 229 3.73 9.37 -24.65
C GLN A 229 3.80 10.86 -24.98
N LYS A 230 4.98 11.48 -24.86
CA LYS A 230 5.20 12.88 -25.23
C LYS A 230 4.92 13.13 -26.70
N HIS A 231 5.36 12.23 -27.58
CA HIS A 231 5.14 12.36 -29.03
C HIS A 231 3.64 12.29 -29.37
N ILE A 232 2.90 11.37 -28.77
CA ILE A 232 1.48 11.13 -29.11
C ILE A 232 0.54 12.09 -28.36
N ARG A 233 0.80 12.33 -27.06
CA ARG A 233 -0.11 13.07 -26.16
C ARG A 233 0.33 14.51 -25.88
N GLY A 234 1.55 14.88 -26.23
CA GLY A 234 2.09 16.23 -26.02
C GLY A 234 2.69 16.48 -24.62
N TRP A 235 2.68 15.50 -23.70
CA TRP A 235 3.18 15.61 -22.32
C TRP A 235 3.91 14.34 -21.87
N TYR A 236 4.86 14.47 -20.92
CA TYR A 236 5.54 13.35 -20.25
C TYR A 236 4.74 12.82 -19.07
N ILE A 237 4.23 13.75 -18.23
CA ILE A 237 3.43 13.47 -17.04
C ILE A 237 2.03 14.05 -17.30
N PHE A 238 1.00 13.34 -16.87
CA PHE A 238 -0.38 13.76 -17.06
C PHE A 238 -0.60 15.14 -16.43
N PRO A 239 -1.17 16.11 -17.18
CA PRO A 239 -1.21 17.51 -16.75
C PRO A 239 -1.88 17.75 -15.39
N PHE A 240 -2.84 16.92 -15.02
CA PHE A 240 -3.52 16.98 -13.72
C PHE A 240 -2.53 16.95 -12.56
N TYR A 241 -1.46 16.14 -12.65
CA TYR A 241 -0.48 16.02 -11.56
C TYR A 241 0.42 17.23 -11.40
N ASN A 242 0.58 18.07 -12.42
CA ASN A 242 1.43 19.26 -12.32
C ASN A 242 0.93 20.23 -11.24
N GLY A 243 -0.39 20.30 -11.01
CA GLY A 243 -1.00 21.12 -9.96
C GLY A 243 -0.94 20.50 -8.56
N LEU A 244 -0.55 19.22 -8.46
CA LEU A 244 -0.52 18.48 -7.20
C LEU A 244 0.90 18.34 -6.61
N ILE A 245 1.93 18.80 -7.35
CA ILE A 245 3.31 18.77 -6.88
C ILE A 245 3.52 19.92 -5.90
N GLU A 246 3.99 19.60 -4.70
CA GLU A 246 4.28 20.60 -3.67
C GLU A 246 5.58 21.35 -3.99
N HIS A 247 5.49 22.67 -4.10
CA HIS A 247 6.61 23.54 -4.40
C HIS A 247 7.12 24.35 -3.21
N LYS A 248 6.35 24.40 -2.12
CA LYS A 248 6.73 25.15 -0.93
C LYS A 248 7.52 24.28 0.05
N TRP A 249 8.66 24.79 0.46
CA TRP A 249 9.56 24.09 1.37
C TRP A 249 8.95 23.86 2.77
N THR A 250 8.06 24.75 3.21
CA THR A 250 7.32 24.62 4.47
C THR A 250 6.36 23.42 4.42
N ASP A 251 5.63 23.29 3.31
CA ASP A 251 4.63 22.25 3.12
C ASP A 251 5.28 20.89 2.88
N PHE A 252 6.44 20.87 2.21
CA PHE A 252 7.28 19.66 2.11
C PHE A 252 7.59 19.07 3.49
N TRP A 253 8.05 19.89 4.45
CA TRP A 253 8.40 19.39 5.78
C TRP A 253 7.18 18.95 6.58
N TYR A 254 6.06 19.66 6.43
CA TYR A 254 4.80 19.24 7.01
C TYR A 254 4.36 17.87 6.45
N ASN A 255 4.35 17.73 5.13
CA ASN A 255 3.96 16.51 4.44
C ASN A 255 4.91 15.34 4.74
N PHE A 256 6.23 15.59 4.77
CA PHE A 256 7.22 14.57 5.16
C PHE A 256 6.89 13.98 6.52
N ARG A 257 6.50 14.81 7.45
CA ARG A 257 6.19 14.43 8.80
C ARG A 257 4.81 13.78 8.92
N ILE A 258 3.76 14.43 8.42
CA ILE A 258 2.37 13.98 8.58
C ILE A 258 2.04 12.85 7.61
N ASN A 259 2.31 13.04 6.32
CA ASN A 259 1.95 12.05 5.30
C ASN A 259 2.88 10.83 5.32
N SER A 260 4.20 11.04 5.33
CA SER A 260 5.14 9.93 5.19
C SER A 260 5.39 9.22 6.51
N MET A 261 5.86 9.94 7.54
CA MET A 261 6.25 9.32 8.81
C MET A 261 5.05 8.84 9.63
N ASN A 262 4.03 9.67 9.82
CA ASN A 262 2.86 9.27 10.59
C ASN A 262 2.16 8.08 9.95
N SER A 263 1.97 8.09 8.63
CA SER A 263 1.33 6.98 7.93
C SER A 263 2.14 5.68 7.95
N THR A 264 3.46 5.74 8.17
CA THR A 264 4.29 4.54 8.26
C THR A 264 4.45 4.05 9.70
N ILE A 265 4.59 4.95 10.66
CA ILE A 265 5.05 4.63 12.01
C ILE A 265 3.92 4.65 13.03
N ILE A 266 2.93 5.55 12.86
CA ILE A 266 1.91 5.82 13.88
C ILE A 266 0.56 5.26 13.49
N ARG A 267 0.12 5.51 12.25
CA ARG A 267 -1.18 5.06 11.75
C ARG A 267 -1.39 3.57 12.05
N ASP A 268 -2.61 3.18 12.27
CA ASP A 268 -3.04 1.80 12.56
C ASP A 268 -2.30 1.22 13.78
N ASN A 269 -2.10 2.06 14.79
CA ASN A 269 -1.48 1.66 16.06
C ASN A 269 -0.07 1.06 15.91
N ARG A 270 0.63 1.28 14.77
CA ARG A 270 1.99 0.77 14.56
C ARG A 270 2.99 1.25 15.59
N TYR A 271 2.75 2.38 16.24
CA TYR A 271 3.60 2.87 17.34
C TYR A 271 3.73 1.89 18.53
N TYR A 272 2.75 1.02 18.76
CA TYR A 272 2.87 0.00 19.81
C TYR A 272 4.00 -1.00 19.52
N TYR A 273 4.25 -1.31 18.24
CA TYR A 273 5.39 -2.17 17.88
C TYR A 273 6.72 -1.50 18.20
N PHE A 274 6.82 -0.18 18.06
CA PHE A 274 8.02 0.59 18.43
C PHE A 274 8.23 0.61 19.92
N ILE A 275 7.18 0.83 20.70
CA ILE A 275 7.26 0.77 22.17
C ILE A 275 7.75 -0.61 22.59
N LEU A 276 7.21 -1.67 22.00
CA LEU A 276 7.61 -3.04 22.29
C LEU A 276 9.10 -3.26 21.97
N LEU A 277 9.56 -2.82 20.82
CA LEU A 277 10.96 -2.89 20.41
C LEU A 277 11.87 -2.08 21.38
N LEU A 278 11.42 -0.91 21.80
CA LEU A 278 12.14 -0.10 22.79
C LEU A 278 12.30 -0.85 24.12
N VAL A 279 11.21 -1.38 24.66
CA VAL A 279 11.23 -2.15 25.92
C VAL A 279 12.22 -3.32 25.82
N LEU A 280 12.17 -4.08 24.71
CA LEU A 280 13.10 -5.18 24.46
C LEU A 280 14.56 -4.72 24.42
N SER A 281 14.84 -3.55 23.82
CA SER A 281 16.20 -3.03 23.74
C SER A 281 16.74 -2.62 25.12
N VAL A 282 15.89 -2.00 25.96
CA VAL A 282 16.24 -1.66 27.34
C VAL A 282 16.56 -2.93 28.13
N VAL A 283 15.71 -3.96 28.05
CA VAL A 283 15.93 -5.25 28.71
C VAL A 283 17.24 -5.90 28.23
N ALA A 284 17.50 -5.88 26.93
CA ALA A 284 18.74 -6.41 26.34
C ALA A 284 19.98 -5.63 26.83
N ALA A 285 19.89 -4.31 26.92
CA ALA A 285 20.99 -3.44 27.39
C ALA A 285 21.31 -3.71 28.87
N ILE A 286 20.29 -3.84 29.73
CA ILE A 286 20.46 -4.14 31.16
C ILE A 286 21.12 -5.51 31.31
N LYS A 287 20.60 -6.56 30.65
CA LYS A 287 21.13 -7.92 30.74
C LYS A 287 22.58 -8.04 30.30
N ASN A 288 22.94 -7.38 29.21
CA ASN A 288 24.27 -7.49 28.62
C ASN A 288 25.25 -6.43 29.16
N LYS A 289 24.86 -5.63 30.17
CA LYS A 289 25.64 -4.50 30.71
C LYS A 289 26.19 -3.60 29.60
N SER A 290 25.40 -3.41 28.54
CA SER A 290 25.82 -2.71 27.33
C SER A 290 24.75 -1.76 26.82
N PHE A 291 25.01 -0.47 26.92
CA PHE A 291 24.13 0.57 26.36
C PHE A 291 24.14 0.62 24.83
N LYS A 292 24.97 -0.17 24.15
CA LYS A 292 25.02 -0.21 22.67
C LYS A 292 23.68 -0.57 22.05
N TYR A 293 22.87 -1.39 22.71
CA TYR A 293 21.53 -1.77 22.22
C TYR A 293 20.52 -0.63 22.34
N LEU A 294 20.60 0.21 23.37
CA LEU A 294 19.71 1.37 23.51
C LEU A 294 19.84 2.34 22.36
N VAL A 295 21.03 2.43 21.80
CA VAL A 295 21.36 3.33 20.72
C VAL A 295 20.64 2.97 19.42
N ILE A 296 20.30 1.70 19.17
CA ILE A 296 19.52 1.30 18.00
C ILE A 296 18.11 1.91 18.05
N PHE A 297 17.54 2.04 19.25
CA PHE A 297 16.15 2.46 19.47
C PHE A 297 16.01 3.93 19.83
N PHE A 298 17.10 4.61 20.13
CA PHE A 298 17.09 6.06 20.35
C PHE A 298 16.40 6.83 19.21
N PRO A 299 16.68 6.53 17.92
CA PRO A 299 15.92 7.10 16.81
C PRO A 299 14.42 6.79 16.86
N ALA A 300 14.04 5.57 17.21
CA ALA A 300 12.63 5.21 17.30
C ALA A 300 11.90 5.98 18.39
N VAL A 301 12.56 6.22 19.55
CA VAL A 301 12.02 7.06 20.63
C VAL A 301 11.85 8.51 20.20
N ILE A 302 12.86 9.05 19.50
CA ILE A 302 12.80 10.42 18.97
C ILE A 302 11.65 10.52 17.97
N ILE A 303 11.57 9.61 17.02
CA ILE A 303 10.51 9.56 16.03
C ILE A 303 9.14 9.45 16.72
N TYR A 304 9.00 8.57 17.70
CA TYR A 304 7.76 8.41 18.46
C TYR A 304 7.38 9.70 19.21
N TYR A 305 8.30 10.28 19.96
CA TYR A 305 8.07 11.51 20.72
C TYR A 305 7.63 12.67 19.81
N PHE A 306 8.31 12.86 18.68
CA PHE A 306 7.96 13.89 17.72
C PHE A 306 6.62 13.59 17.04
N ALA A 307 6.33 12.35 16.74
CA ALA A 307 5.10 11.94 16.12
C ALA A 307 3.88 12.11 17.07
N ASP A 308 4.04 11.84 18.36
CA ASP A 308 3.00 12.07 19.36
C ASP A 308 2.72 13.57 19.58
N ASN A 309 3.78 14.39 19.63
CA ASN A 309 3.63 15.85 19.66
C ASN A 309 2.91 16.41 18.42
N LEU A 310 3.01 15.73 17.28
CA LEU A 310 2.28 16.07 16.06
C LEU A 310 0.80 15.74 16.15
N ARG A 311 0.44 14.58 16.71
CA ARG A 311 -0.94 14.19 16.99
C ARG A 311 -1.63 15.17 17.94
N ALA A 312 -0.88 15.80 18.83
CA ALA A 312 -1.37 16.84 19.74
C ALA A 312 -1.56 18.23 19.07
N GLY A 313 -1.38 18.35 17.76
CA GLY A 313 -1.59 19.60 17.00
C GLY A 313 -0.52 20.68 17.25
N ARG A 314 0.60 20.35 17.85
CA ARG A 314 1.70 21.30 18.10
C ARG A 314 2.66 21.36 16.91
N PRO A 315 2.87 22.54 16.29
CA PRO A 315 3.83 22.69 15.21
C PRO A 315 5.25 22.59 15.78
N LEU A 316 5.98 21.56 15.40
CA LEU A 316 7.41 21.43 15.72
C LEU A 316 8.27 22.10 14.63
N PRO A 317 9.44 22.65 15.01
CA PRO A 317 10.40 23.14 14.03
C PRO A 317 10.84 22.01 13.09
N SER A 318 10.62 22.18 11.80
CA SER A 318 10.80 21.12 10.80
C SER A 318 12.26 20.77 10.54
N ILE A 319 13.16 21.76 10.48
CA ILE A 319 14.57 21.57 10.13
C ILE A 319 15.35 20.78 11.20
N PRO A 320 15.28 21.13 12.50
CA PRO A 320 15.93 20.33 13.54
C PRO A 320 15.44 18.89 13.58
N PHE A 321 14.16 18.66 13.34
CA PHE A 321 13.57 17.32 13.26
C PHE A 321 14.20 16.49 12.14
N PHE A 322 14.32 17.04 10.95
CA PHE A 322 14.93 16.36 9.81
C PHE A 322 16.41 16.01 10.04
N ILE A 323 17.16 16.95 10.61
CA ILE A 323 18.57 16.70 10.97
C ILE A 323 18.67 15.56 11.98
N LEU A 324 17.84 15.57 13.04
CA LEU A 324 17.78 14.49 14.02
C LEU A 324 17.38 13.15 13.39
N PHE A 325 16.44 13.17 12.45
CA PHE A 325 16.01 11.98 11.73
C PHE A 325 17.15 11.37 10.89
N ILE A 326 17.89 12.19 10.12
CA ILE A 326 19.05 11.73 9.35
C ILE A 326 20.15 11.20 10.28
N ILE A 327 20.49 11.93 11.35
CA ILE A 327 21.48 11.51 12.34
C ILE A 327 21.05 10.17 12.96
N SER A 328 19.77 10.01 13.25
CA SER A 328 19.21 8.80 13.82
C SER A 328 19.33 7.61 12.88
N ILE A 329 19.03 7.77 11.59
CA ILE A 329 19.23 6.73 10.57
C ILE A 329 20.72 6.38 10.44
N ALA A 330 21.59 7.38 10.28
CA ALA A 330 23.01 7.15 10.15
C ALA A 330 23.59 6.43 11.37
N TRP A 331 23.15 6.81 12.56
CA TRP A 331 23.53 6.17 13.80
C TRP A 331 23.01 4.74 13.91
N MET A 332 21.76 4.49 13.53
CA MET A 332 21.18 3.15 13.47
C MET A 332 21.97 2.24 12.53
N LEU A 333 22.29 2.70 11.32
CA LEU A 333 23.10 1.96 10.37
C LEU A 333 24.51 1.67 10.92
N TYR A 334 25.15 2.65 11.57
CA TYR A 334 26.44 2.47 12.21
C TYR A 334 26.41 1.41 13.31
N VAL A 335 25.39 1.44 14.17
CA VAL A 335 25.23 0.48 15.27
C VAL A 335 24.93 -0.93 14.73
N LEU A 336 24.06 -1.06 13.74
CA LEU A 336 23.80 -2.33 13.06
C LEU A 336 25.08 -2.93 12.48
N HIS A 337 25.90 -2.11 11.85
CA HIS A 337 27.21 -2.53 11.32
C HIS A 337 28.17 -2.96 12.45
N LYS A 338 28.32 -2.15 13.51
CA LYS A 338 29.22 -2.46 14.64
C LYS A 338 28.79 -3.70 15.46
N LEU A 339 27.50 -3.91 15.62
CA LEU A 339 26.97 -5.08 16.32
C LEU A 339 27.00 -6.36 15.46
N LYS A 340 27.42 -6.26 14.18
CA LYS A 340 27.40 -7.38 13.23
C LYS A 340 26.05 -8.10 13.27
N ILE A 341 24.96 -7.31 13.21
CA ILE A 341 23.59 -7.85 13.23
C ILE A 341 23.32 -8.68 11.97
N TYR A 342 24.02 -8.35 10.88
CA TYR A 342 24.06 -9.17 9.69
C TYR A 342 25.33 -10.05 9.67
N ARG A 343 25.13 -11.30 9.26
CA ARG A 343 26.20 -12.29 9.13
C ARG A 343 26.79 -12.34 7.72
N ASP A 344 26.09 -11.75 6.75
CA ASP A 344 26.38 -11.83 5.32
C ASP A 344 26.22 -10.45 4.67
N SER A 345 27.03 -10.20 3.66
CA SER A 345 26.99 -8.97 2.86
C SER A 345 25.64 -8.77 2.12
N GLN A 346 24.92 -9.87 1.80
CA GLN A 346 23.59 -9.78 1.18
C GLN A 346 22.54 -9.29 2.16
N GLN A 347 22.59 -9.73 3.43
CA GLN A 347 21.72 -9.25 4.51
C GLN A 347 21.92 -7.76 4.74
N GLU A 348 23.18 -7.35 4.87
CA GLU A 348 23.56 -5.95 5.06
C GLU A 348 23.05 -5.08 3.91
N ARG A 349 23.30 -5.50 2.68
CA ARG A 349 22.87 -4.78 1.48
C ARG A 349 21.36 -4.63 1.43
N PHE A 350 20.62 -5.71 1.69
CA PHE A 350 19.15 -5.68 1.69
C PHE A 350 18.60 -4.69 2.72
N ILE A 351 19.13 -4.71 3.96
CA ILE A 351 18.71 -3.80 5.02
C ILE A 351 19.05 -2.35 4.67
N VAL A 352 20.29 -2.08 4.25
CA VAL A 352 20.74 -0.71 3.93
C VAL A 352 19.93 -0.12 2.77
N LEU A 353 19.76 -0.89 1.68
CA LEU A 353 18.98 -0.45 0.53
C LEU A 353 17.50 -0.22 0.90
N SER A 354 16.91 -1.08 1.74
CA SER A 354 15.54 -0.89 2.23
C SER A 354 15.38 0.40 3.03
N ILE A 355 16.33 0.71 3.92
CA ILE A 355 16.29 1.95 4.72
C ILE A 355 16.45 3.19 3.82
N ILE A 356 17.41 3.15 2.88
CA ILE A 356 17.60 4.25 1.92
C ILE A 356 16.34 4.43 1.06
N PHE A 357 15.75 3.32 0.60
CA PHE A 357 14.50 3.36 -0.17
C PHE A 357 13.37 4.02 0.64
N ILE A 358 13.14 3.60 1.89
CA ILE A 358 12.11 4.18 2.76
C ILE A 358 12.31 5.70 2.87
N PHE A 359 13.54 6.15 3.12
CA PHE A 359 13.85 7.57 3.23
C PHE A 359 13.57 8.34 1.92
N CYS A 360 14.06 7.84 0.78
CA CYS A 360 13.82 8.45 -0.52
C CYS A 360 12.32 8.46 -0.86
N PHE A 361 11.59 7.40 -0.49
CA PHE A 361 10.16 7.32 -0.71
C PHE A 361 9.39 8.32 0.17
N PHE A 362 9.83 8.56 1.41
CA PHE A 362 9.29 9.61 2.27
C PHE A 362 9.46 11.01 1.65
N CYS A 363 10.65 11.30 1.12
CA CYS A 363 10.90 12.57 0.43
C CYS A 363 9.99 12.72 -0.80
N PHE A 364 9.86 11.67 -1.60
CA PHE A 364 8.97 11.68 -2.77
C PHE A 364 7.51 11.88 -2.38
N SER A 365 7.01 11.15 -1.38
CA SER A 365 5.64 11.26 -0.90
C SER A 365 5.33 12.65 -0.33
N ALA A 366 6.32 13.31 0.26
CA ALA A 366 6.18 14.67 0.79
C ALA A 366 6.04 15.74 -0.30
N MET A 367 6.48 15.44 -1.51
CA MET A 367 6.43 16.37 -2.66
C MET A 367 5.22 16.14 -3.56
N ASN A 368 4.46 15.08 -3.36
CA ASN A 368 3.41 14.66 -4.27
C ASN A 368 2.05 14.52 -3.57
N PHE A 369 0.99 14.41 -4.37
CA PHE A 369 -0.32 14.02 -3.87
C PHE A 369 -0.22 12.74 -3.04
N PHE A 370 -0.89 12.74 -1.90
CA PHE A 370 -0.76 11.70 -0.90
C PHE A 370 -2.09 11.01 -0.61
N THR A 371 -2.04 9.68 -0.57
CA THR A 371 -3.02 8.85 0.13
C THR A 371 -2.28 7.80 0.98
N PRO A 372 -2.84 7.37 2.13
CA PRO A 372 -2.16 6.44 3.04
C PRO A 372 -1.74 5.12 2.39
N ARG A 373 -2.51 4.60 1.42
CA ARG A 373 -2.19 3.36 0.70
C ARG A 373 -0.86 3.41 -0.04
N TYR A 374 -0.41 4.60 -0.51
CA TYR A 374 0.87 4.72 -1.20
C TYR A 374 2.05 4.31 -0.33
N MET A 375 1.92 4.47 0.99
CA MET A 375 2.99 4.11 1.93
C MET A 375 3.21 2.61 2.06
N LEU A 376 2.35 1.75 1.48
CA LEU A 376 2.52 0.29 1.51
C LEU A 376 3.91 -0.15 1.00
N ALA A 377 4.44 0.54 -0.02
CA ALA A 377 5.77 0.29 -0.56
C ALA A 377 6.90 0.54 0.45
N ALA A 378 6.71 1.47 1.41
CA ALA A 378 7.66 1.75 2.48
C ALA A 378 7.36 0.93 3.75
N ILE A 379 6.08 0.70 4.07
CA ILE A 379 5.64 -0.03 5.26
C ILE A 379 6.19 -1.47 5.25
N VAL A 380 6.13 -2.18 4.12
CA VAL A 380 6.56 -3.58 4.06
C VAL A 380 8.06 -3.75 4.33
N PRO A 381 8.99 -3.06 3.65
CA PRO A 381 10.42 -3.12 3.99
C PRO A 381 10.71 -2.68 5.43
N PHE A 382 9.95 -1.71 5.94
CA PHE A 382 10.08 -1.22 7.30
C PHE A 382 9.69 -2.28 8.36
N LEU A 383 8.57 -2.97 8.17
CA LEU A 383 8.14 -4.07 9.05
C LEU A 383 9.07 -5.28 8.94
N PHE A 384 9.57 -5.56 7.74
CA PHE A 384 10.57 -6.61 7.56
C PHE A 384 11.85 -6.30 8.34
N PHE A 385 12.34 -5.06 8.27
CA PHE A 385 13.48 -4.61 9.06
C PHE A 385 13.20 -4.72 10.57
N GLY A 386 12.02 -4.28 11.02
CA GLY A 386 11.58 -4.43 12.41
C GLY A 386 11.60 -5.89 12.87
N ALA A 387 11.14 -6.83 12.04
CA ALA A 387 11.18 -8.25 12.33
C ALA A 387 12.61 -8.79 12.49
N VAL A 388 13.55 -8.35 11.65
CA VAL A 388 14.98 -8.72 11.75
C VAL A 388 15.56 -8.23 13.08
N VAL A 389 15.32 -6.98 13.43
CA VAL A 389 15.81 -6.39 14.70
C VAL A 389 15.22 -7.13 15.88
N PHE A 390 13.92 -7.38 15.87
CA PHE A 390 13.18 -8.07 16.90
C PHE A 390 13.72 -9.49 17.15
N ASP A 391 13.90 -10.29 16.09
CA ASP A 391 14.46 -11.63 16.18
C ASP A 391 15.87 -11.63 16.79
N ARG A 392 16.73 -10.69 16.36
CA ARG A 392 18.10 -10.59 16.88
C ARG A 392 18.17 -10.23 18.36
N PHE A 393 17.26 -9.41 18.87
CA PHE A 393 17.21 -9.08 20.29
C PHE A 393 16.69 -10.24 21.13
N ILE A 394 15.62 -10.90 20.69
CA ILE A 394 15.03 -12.03 21.43
C ILE A 394 16.00 -13.19 21.49
N ASP A 395 16.59 -13.59 20.36
CA ASP A 395 17.51 -14.73 20.29
C ASP A 395 18.71 -14.58 21.23
N ARG A 396 19.19 -13.34 21.40
CA ARG A 396 20.34 -13.05 22.28
C ARG A 396 19.97 -12.92 23.75
N THR A 397 18.72 -12.54 24.04
CA THR A 397 18.33 -12.14 25.40
C THR A 397 17.43 -13.17 26.07
N TYR A 398 16.30 -13.50 25.43
CA TYR A 398 15.30 -14.39 26.00
C TYR A 398 14.51 -15.10 24.89
N PRO A 399 15.01 -16.19 24.33
CA PRO A 399 14.31 -16.88 23.23
C PRO A 399 12.91 -17.37 23.60
N VAL A 400 12.64 -17.62 24.87
CA VAL A 400 11.30 -18.02 25.39
C VAL A 400 10.25 -16.92 25.22
N LEU A 401 10.65 -15.66 25.13
CA LEU A 401 9.74 -14.53 24.95
C LEU A 401 9.20 -14.40 23.52
N PHE A 402 9.70 -15.15 22.56
CA PHE A 402 9.26 -15.04 21.16
C PHE A 402 7.75 -15.23 21.01
N TYR A 403 7.20 -16.30 21.56
CA TYR A 403 5.76 -16.61 21.45
C TYR A 403 4.85 -15.64 22.20
N PRO A 404 5.12 -15.27 23.48
CA PRO A 404 4.34 -14.24 24.16
C PRO A 404 4.33 -12.90 23.45
N LEU A 405 5.47 -12.48 22.87
CA LEU A 405 5.55 -11.22 22.15
C LEU A 405 4.82 -11.28 20.81
N LEU A 406 4.86 -12.42 20.13
CA LEU A 406 4.05 -12.66 18.95
C LEU A 406 2.55 -12.57 19.28
N LEU A 407 2.12 -13.14 20.41
CA LEU A 407 0.74 -13.02 20.88
C LEU A 407 0.35 -11.56 21.15
N ILE A 408 1.22 -10.79 21.81
CA ILE A 408 0.98 -9.36 22.04
C ILE A 408 0.80 -8.61 20.72
N MET A 409 1.62 -8.91 19.71
CA MET A 409 1.49 -8.30 18.38
C MET A 409 0.16 -8.64 17.72
N LEU A 410 -0.31 -9.88 17.84
CA LEU A 410 -1.62 -10.29 17.35
C LEU A 410 -2.77 -9.60 18.09
N LEU A 411 -2.65 -9.39 19.41
CA LEU A 411 -3.63 -8.65 20.19
C LEU A 411 -3.68 -7.17 19.79
N ILE A 412 -2.52 -6.54 19.54
CA ILE A 412 -2.44 -5.18 19.00
C ILE A 412 -3.15 -5.12 17.65
N ALA A 413 -2.90 -6.08 16.75
CA ALA A 413 -3.56 -6.13 15.46
C ALA A 413 -5.08 -6.29 15.62
N TYR A 414 -5.54 -7.22 16.45
CA TYR A 414 -6.96 -7.40 16.72
C TYR A 414 -7.61 -6.10 17.21
N TYR A 415 -6.98 -5.42 18.15
CA TYR A 415 -7.44 -4.11 18.63
C TYR A 415 -7.49 -3.09 17.49
N THR A 416 -6.45 -3.03 16.65
CA THR A 416 -6.37 -2.08 15.52
C THR A 416 -7.50 -2.30 14.53
N PHE A 417 -7.76 -3.55 14.12
CA PHE A 417 -8.84 -3.87 13.19
C PHE A 417 -10.24 -3.48 13.70
N HIS A 418 -10.43 -3.48 15.03
CA HIS A 418 -11.71 -3.10 15.64
C HIS A 418 -11.82 -1.61 15.96
N SER A 419 -10.69 -0.91 16.12
CA SER A 419 -10.65 0.51 16.44
C SER A 419 -10.45 1.41 15.21
N ASP A 420 -10.21 0.82 14.03
CA ASP A 420 -10.06 1.56 12.80
C ASP A 420 -11.45 2.00 12.31
N THR A 421 -11.67 3.31 12.38
CA THR A 421 -12.95 3.95 12.03
C THR A 421 -12.84 4.84 10.80
N ASP A 422 -11.64 5.02 10.26
CA ASP A 422 -11.42 5.75 9.02
C ASP A 422 -12.01 4.94 7.84
N TYR A 423 -12.57 5.63 6.85
CA TYR A 423 -13.31 5.03 5.73
C TYR A 423 -12.63 5.23 4.37
N GLY A 424 -11.36 5.60 4.37
CA GLY A 424 -10.55 5.62 3.16
C GLY A 424 -10.25 4.22 2.63
N ASP A 425 -9.80 4.14 1.40
CA ASP A 425 -9.44 2.87 0.73
C ASP A 425 -8.18 2.16 1.30
N ALA A 426 -7.64 2.69 2.39
CA ALA A 426 -6.56 2.09 3.17
C ALA A 426 -7.04 1.57 4.54
N ASP A 427 -8.33 1.69 4.86
CA ASP A 427 -8.89 1.55 6.18
C ASP A 427 -10.03 0.51 6.22
N MET A 428 -10.28 -0.10 7.38
CA MET A 428 -11.36 -1.08 7.54
C MET A 428 -12.74 -0.48 7.32
N GLY A 429 -12.90 0.80 7.63
CA GLY A 429 -14.16 1.53 7.41
C GLY A 429 -14.56 1.65 5.93
N ALA A 430 -13.65 1.37 4.97
CA ALA A 430 -14.00 1.24 3.56
C ALA A 430 -15.14 0.23 3.32
N PHE A 431 -15.12 -0.89 4.06
CA PHE A 431 -16.17 -1.91 3.95
C PHE A 431 -17.51 -1.43 4.51
N TYR A 432 -17.50 -0.63 5.58
CA TYR A 432 -18.69 0.06 6.09
C TYR A 432 -19.22 1.08 5.07
N GLY A 433 -18.31 1.83 4.45
CA GLY A 433 -18.64 2.78 3.39
C GLY A 433 -19.38 2.13 2.22
N MET A 434 -18.86 0.99 1.74
CA MET A 434 -19.51 0.22 0.68
C MET A 434 -20.91 -0.25 1.08
N ASN A 435 -21.08 -0.75 2.30
CA ASN A 435 -22.40 -1.18 2.80
C ASN A 435 -23.39 -0.01 2.91
N VAL A 436 -22.90 1.14 3.37
CA VAL A 436 -23.73 2.36 3.48
C VAL A 436 -24.17 2.85 2.11
N GLN A 437 -23.27 2.94 1.14
CA GLN A 437 -23.60 3.31 -0.25
C GLN A 437 -24.50 2.29 -0.92
N GLN A 438 -24.28 0.98 -0.68
CA GLN A 438 -25.17 -0.07 -1.17
C GLN A 438 -26.59 0.07 -0.59
N SER A 439 -26.73 0.47 0.67
CA SER A 439 -28.03 0.67 1.30
C SER A 439 -28.83 1.81 0.65
N VAL A 440 -28.14 2.88 0.23
CA VAL A 440 -28.73 3.99 -0.53
C VAL A 440 -29.26 3.50 -1.87
N VAL A 441 -28.43 2.77 -2.62
CA VAL A 441 -28.84 2.20 -3.92
C VAL A 441 -30.05 1.28 -3.76
N ASN A 442 -30.02 0.38 -2.77
CA ASN A 442 -31.12 -0.54 -2.45
C ASN A 442 -32.43 0.19 -2.16
N TYR A 443 -32.36 1.30 -1.39
CA TYR A 443 -33.54 2.10 -1.09
C TYR A 443 -34.13 2.71 -2.37
N LEU A 444 -33.31 3.30 -3.22
CA LEU A 444 -33.74 3.93 -4.47
C LEU A 444 -34.32 2.91 -5.47
N GLU A 445 -33.69 1.73 -5.60
CA GLU A 445 -34.19 0.65 -6.45
C GLU A 445 -35.54 0.12 -5.94
N LYS A 446 -35.67 -0.15 -4.63
CA LYS A 446 -36.87 -0.65 -3.98
C LYS A 446 -38.05 0.32 -4.16
N ASN A 447 -37.80 1.62 -4.14
CA ASN A 447 -38.80 2.66 -4.34
C ASN A 447 -39.00 3.03 -5.82
N ASN A 448 -38.37 2.31 -6.75
CA ASN A 448 -38.47 2.51 -8.19
C ASN A 448 -38.14 3.97 -8.64
N CYS A 449 -37.08 4.55 -8.05
CA CYS A 449 -36.71 5.93 -8.29
C CYS A 449 -35.92 6.16 -9.60
N TYR A 450 -35.85 5.20 -10.52
CA TYR A 450 -35.01 5.24 -11.72
C TYR A 450 -35.21 6.48 -12.61
N ASP A 451 -36.42 7.02 -12.69
CA ASP A 451 -36.78 8.17 -13.53
C ASP A 451 -36.95 9.45 -12.72
N LYS A 452 -36.64 9.41 -11.40
CA LYS A 452 -36.71 10.55 -10.49
C LYS A 452 -35.47 11.43 -10.61
N SER A 453 -35.64 12.74 -10.35
CA SER A 453 -34.52 13.66 -10.31
C SER A 453 -33.75 13.51 -8.99
N ILE A 454 -32.53 12.99 -9.07
CA ILE A 454 -31.67 12.72 -7.92
C ILE A 454 -30.48 13.68 -7.93
N GLY A 455 -30.31 14.41 -6.84
CA GLY A 455 -29.13 15.22 -6.57
C GLY A 455 -28.18 14.46 -5.64
N CYS A 456 -26.94 14.19 -6.06
CA CYS A 456 -25.92 13.54 -5.25
C CYS A 456 -24.97 14.57 -4.65
N GLY A 457 -24.71 14.49 -3.36
CA GLY A 457 -23.67 15.24 -2.68
C GLY A 457 -22.28 14.67 -2.98
N SER A 458 -22.21 13.40 -3.33
CA SER A 458 -21.01 12.63 -3.57
C SER A 458 -20.85 12.28 -5.06
N PHE A 459 -19.62 12.43 -5.57
CA PHE A 459 -19.27 12.01 -6.92
C PHE A 459 -19.35 10.47 -7.07
N LEU A 460 -18.92 9.74 -6.03
CA LEU A 460 -18.93 8.28 -6.05
C LEU A 460 -20.34 7.72 -6.12
N GLU A 461 -21.28 8.28 -5.36
CA GLU A 461 -22.68 7.83 -5.43
C GLU A 461 -23.29 8.08 -6.81
N SER A 462 -22.98 9.20 -7.45
CA SER A 462 -23.44 9.44 -8.81
C SER A 462 -22.89 8.41 -9.79
N GLN A 463 -21.65 7.98 -9.65
CA GLN A 463 -21.06 6.89 -10.46
C GLN A 463 -21.76 5.56 -10.17
N HIS A 464 -22.05 5.24 -8.92
CA HIS A 464 -22.74 4.01 -8.55
C HIS A 464 -24.14 3.90 -9.14
N LEU A 465 -24.86 5.03 -9.23
CA LEU A 465 -26.21 5.09 -9.81
C LEU A 465 -26.22 5.06 -11.35
N LEU A 466 -25.13 5.52 -11.98
CA LEU A 466 -25.04 5.64 -13.43
C LEU A 466 -24.28 4.48 -14.11
N ASN A 467 -23.48 3.72 -13.36
CA ASN A 467 -22.62 2.69 -13.94
C ASN A 467 -22.83 1.32 -13.29
N PRO A 468 -23.53 0.37 -13.95
CA PRO A 468 -23.72 -0.98 -13.43
C PRO A 468 -22.42 -1.74 -13.18
N ALA A 469 -21.33 -1.37 -13.87
CA ALA A 469 -20.06 -2.06 -13.72
C ALA A 469 -19.40 -1.83 -12.35
N THR A 470 -19.85 -0.84 -11.57
CA THR A 470 -19.36 -0.60 -10.20
C THR A 470 -19.85 -1.70 -9.22
N GLY A 471 -20.94 -2.40 -9.55
CA GLY A 471 -21.49 -3.50 -8.76
C GLY A 471 -22.51 -3.11 -7.69
N PHE A 472 -22.86 -1.83 -7.60
CA PHE A 472 -23.87 -1.36 -6.63
C PHE A 472 -25.30 -1.60 -7.10
N LEU A 473 -25.56 -1.56 -8.42
CA LEU A 473 -26.88 -1.82 -8.99
C LEU A 473 -27.17 -3.33 -9.04
N HIS A 474 -28.32 -3.75 -8.52
CA HIS A 474 -28.77 -5.14 -8.60
C HIS A 474 -29.27 -5.51 -10.01
N THR A 475 -29.65 -4.52 -10.79
CA THR A 475 -30.09 -4.65 -12.18
C THR A 475 -29.15 -3.87 -13.10
N ASN A 476 -29.20 -4.16 -14.40
CA ASN A 476 -28.49 -3.36 -15.40
C ASN A 476 -29.20 -2.02 -15.71
N ARG A 477 -30.31 -1.72 -15.03
CA ARG A 477 -31.06 -0.48 -15.20
C ARG A 477 -30.37 0.64 -14.40
N VAL A 478 -30.01 1.72 -15.07
CA VAL A 478 -29.39 2.91 -14.49
C VAL A 478 -30.45 3.96 -14.14
N PHE A 479 -30.10 4.84 -13.21
CA PHE A 479 -30.91 6.02 -12.90
C PHE A 479 -30.67 7.09 -13.97
N THR A 480 -31.76 7.61 -14.57
CA THR A 480 -31.67 8.44 -15.80
C THR A 480 -31.46 9.93 -15.52
N LYS A 481 -31.80 10.41 -14.32
CA LYS A 481 -31.79 11.85 -13.97
C LYS A 481 -30.95 12.14 -12.73
N VAL A 482 -29.75 11.56 -12.68
CA VAL A 482 -28.78 11.83 -11.62
C VAL A 482 -27.97 13.08 -11.98
N LYS A 483 -27.86 14.02 -11.05
CA LYS A 483 -27.10 15.27 -11.21
C LYS A 483 -26.27 15.54 -9.98
N TRP A 484 -25.11 16.17 -10.20
CA TRP A 484 -24.29 16.70 -9.13
C TRP A 484 -25.00 17.84 -8.37
N ASP A 485 -25.79 18.65 -9.09
CA ASP A 485 -26.47 19.81 -8.51
C ASP A 485 -27.78 19.44 -7.82
N ILE A 486 -28.00 20.05 -6.67
CA ILE A 486 -29.27 20.02 -5.94
C ILE A 486 -29.97 21.37 -6.18
N ASN A 487 -31.09 21.33 -6.91
CA ASN A 487 -31.83 22.53 -7.33
C ASN A 487 -33.33 22.35 -7.11
N GLY A 488 -34.14 23.36 -7.52
CA GLY A 488 -35.61 23.37 -7.34
C GLY A 488 -36.33 22.14 -7.95
N ASN A 489 -35.74 21.46 -8.92
CA ASN A 489 -36.33 20.29 -9.58
C ASN A 489 -35.83 18.96 -8.98
N THR A 490 -34.92 18.99 -8.00
CA THR A 490 -34.39 17.78 -7.34
C THR A 490 -35.48 17.18 -6.45
N GLN A 491 -35.84 15.92 -6.72
CA GLN A 491 -36.83 15.17 -5.93
C GLN A 491 -36.16 14.43 -4.76
N TYR A 492 -35.00 13.86 -4.97
CA TYR A 492 -34.20 13.18 -3.95
C TYR A 492 -32.81 13.81 -3.85
N ALA A 493 -32.38 14.14 -2.63
CA ALA A 493 -31.03 14.61 -2.35
C ALA A 493 -30.32 13.58 -1.46
N ILE A 494 -29.11 13.15 -1.87
CA ILE A 494 -28.32 12.11 -1.19
C ILE A 494 -27.08 12.73 -0.60
N PHE A 495 -26.78 12.37 0.63
CA PHE A 495 -25.56 12.77 1.35
C PHE A 495 -24.99 11.60 2.13
N ASP A 496 -23.67 11.55 2.19
CA ASP A 496 -22.92 10.67 3.09
C ASP A 496 -21.79 11.45 3.79
N ASP A 497 -21.13 10.84 4.74
CA ASP A 497 -19.96 11.42 5.40
C ASP A 497 -18.64 10.96 4.79
N ILE A 498 -18.66 10.12 3.75
CA ILE A 498 -17.48 9.68 3.00
C ILE A 498 -16.95 10.84 2.15
N GLU A 499 -17.85 11.59 1.49
CA GLU A 499 -17.54 12.79 0.75
C GLU A 499 -18.39 13.97 1.29
N PRO A 500 -17.92 14.66 2.36
CA PRO A 500 -18.67 15.75 2.97
C PRO A 500 -19.07 16.83 1.98
N ASP A 501 -20.34 17.21 1.97
CA ASP A 501 -20.91 18.24 1.11
C ASP A 501 -21.49 19.40 1.94
N SER A 502 -21.04 20.62 1.64
CA SER A 502 -21.52 21.84 2.31
C SER A 502 -23.02 22.09 2.13
N ARG A 503 -23.65 21.50 1.12
CA ARG A 503 -25.10 21.60 0.87
C ARG A 503 -25.94 20.75 1.83
N TYR A 504 -25.35 19.81 2.53
CA TYR A 504 -26.04 18.95 3.49
C TYR A 504 -26.83 19.74 4.54
N ASP A 505 -26.18 20.70 5.19
CA ASP A 505 -26.83 21.54 6.21
C ASP A 505 -27.94 22.43 5.64
N ILE A 506 -27.83 22.82 4.37
CA ILE A 506 -28.83 23.62 3.66
C ILE A 506 -30.09 22.79 3.43
N VAL A 507 -29.93 21.60 2.81
CA VAL A 507 -31.04 20.70 2.51
C VAL A 507 -31.73 20.17 3.78
N LYS A 508 -30.94 19.84 4.80
CA LYS A 508 -31.45 19.37 6.10
C LYS A 508 -32.34 20.38 6.80
N LYS A 509 -32.11 21.67 6.59
CA LYS A 509 -32.90 22.78 7.17
C LYS A 509 -34.02 23.31 6.25
N ASP A 510 -34.03 22.88 4.99
CA ASP A 510 -35.04 23.31 4.02
C ASP A 510 -36.39 22.62 4.30
N PRO A 511 -37.47 23.36 4.62
CA PRO A 511 -38.80 22.78 4.89
C PRO A 511 -39.41 22.08 3.68
N ALA A 512 -38.90 22.30 2.47
CA ALA A 512 -39.31 21.61 1.26
C ALA A 512 -38.84 20.14 1.22
N PHE A 513 -37.87 19.77 2.03
CA PHE A 513 -37.36 18.42 2.11
C PHE A 513 -37.73 17.77 3.45
N HIS A 514 -37.81 16.43 3.44
CA HIS A 514 -37.87 15.63 4.66
C HIS A 514 -36.92 14.45 4.54
N LEU A 515 -36.43 13.97 5.68
CA LEU A 515 -35.57 12.79 5.73
C LEU A 515 -36.41 11.55 5.39
N ALA A 516 -36.17 10.93 4.23
CA ALA A 516 -36.87 9.75 3.74
C ALA A 516 -36.17 8.45 4.15
N TYR A 517 -34.84 8.46 4.23
CA TYR A 517 -34.06 7.27 4.58
C TYR A 517 -32.75 7.66 5.26
N ARG A 518 -32.34 6.87 6.24
CA ARG A 518 -31.02 6.92 6.86
C ARG A 518 -30.51 5.52 7.12
N TYR A 519 -29.25 5.29 6.80
CA TYR A 519 -28.51 4.09 7.18
C TYR A 519 -27.17 4.48 7.76
N GLN A 520 -26.72 3.72 8.76
CA GLN A 520 -25.44 3.93 9.42
C GLN A 520 -24.82 2.59 9.77
N GLU A 521 -23.53 2.43 9.50
CA GLU A 521 -22.74 1.28 9.92
C GLU A 521 -21.41 1.77 10.50
N GLY A 522 -21.13 1.39 11.75
CA GLY A 522 -20.05 1.99 12.51
C GLY A 522 -20.24 3.50 12.67
N LEU A 523 -19.27 4.28 12.23
CA LEU A 523 -19.34 5.75 12.20
C LEU A 523 -19.79 6.29 10.84
N VAL A 524 -19.83 5.45 9.81
CA VAL A 524 -20.19 5.86 8.45
C VAL A 524 -21.72 5.89 8.30
N TRP A 525 -22.25 6.95 7.70
CA TRP A 525 -23.69 7.10 7.48
C TRP A 525 -24.00 7.67 6.08
N ALA A 526 -25.23 7.43 5.60
CA ALA A 526 -25.83 8.12 4.47
C ALA A 526 -27.29 8.46 4.75
N GLU A 527 -27.75 9.56 4.17
CA GLU A 527 -29.10 10.09 4.29
C GLU A 527 -29.68 10.45 2.91
N ILE A 528 -30.95 10.11 2.73
CA ILE A 528 -31.74 10.50 1.55
C ILE A 528 -32.84 11.43 2.00
N TYR A 529 -32.89 12.61 1.41
CA TYR A 529 -33.92 13.60 1.61
C TYR A 529 -34.85 13.61 0.39
N GLU A 530 -36.16 13.52 0.62
CA GLU A 530 -37.17 13.60 -0.43
C GLU A 530 -37.88 14.93 -0.36
N ARG A 531 -38.11 15.54 -1.53
CA ARG A 531 -38.87 16.79 -1.65
C ARG A 531 -40.36 16.51 -1.47
N LYS A 532 -41.03 17.31 -0.63
CA LYS A 532 -42.48 17.22 -0.36
C LYS A 532 -43.31 17.58 -1.56
#